data_8d5eff6b38545418184d908ef5e6c0c8
#
_entry.id   8d5eff6b38545418184d908ef5e6c0c8
#
_cell.length_a   1.000
_cell.length_b   1.000
_cell.length_c   1.000
_cell.angle_alpha   90.00
_cell.angle_beta   90.00
_cell.angle_gamma   90.00
#
_symmetry.space_group_name_H-M   'P 1'
#
loop_
_entity.id
_entity.type
_entity.pdbx_description
1 polymer ?
#
loop_
_entity_poly.entity_id
_entity_poly.type
_entity_poly.pdbx_seq_one_letter_code
_entity_poly.pdbx_strand_id
1 'polypeptide(L)'
;MIRGYVITADHEQARLANVQQLLSQLPGLKKAAAVYPEKQQVPFSSRILATARHRRGNPYLPGELGVLLSNRRIWMDIRAKATTNEHFLIVESDSQINNLALLQKEFAALTAPYDLFFWGAWLGNMVLKRSTRSKVNGTYVMGEPFLPSVSGAYGYSVNRKAAAHLLKKTGKLQWPVDEFKRYIDPTYLR
;
A
#
# COMPACT_ATOMS: atom_id res chain seq x y z
N MET A 1 -9.16 -2.01 17.36
CA MET A 1 -8.33 -3.09 16.70
C MET A 1 -8.01 -2.66 15.29
N ILE A 2 -6.73 -2.67 14.87
CA ILE A 2 -6.29 -2.34 13.51
C ILE A 2 -6.67 -3.49 12.58
N ARG A 3 -7.47 -3.22 11.56
CA ARG A 3 -7.82 -4.17 10.50
C ARG A 3 -6.92 -3.97 9.29
N GLY A 4 -6.67 -5.02 8.53
CA GLY A 4 -5.82 -4.87 7.34
C GLY A 4 -5.38 -6.18 6.72
N TYR A 5 -4.31 -6.10 5.91
CA TYR A 5 -3.80 -7.21 5.12
C TYR A 5 -2.28 -7.25 5.13
N VAL A 6 -1.74 -8.47 5.19
CA VAL A 6 -0.33 -8.76 4.87
C VAL A 6 -0.30 -9.46 3.52
N ILE A 7 0.34 -8.84 2.53
CA ILE A 7 0.54 -9.46 1.20
C ILE A 7 1.65 -10.51 1.35
N THR A 8 1.33 -11.77 1.09
CA THR A 8 2.26 -12.90 1.30
C THR A 8 2.01 -14.04 0.32
N ALA A 9 3.01 -14.88 0.14
CA ALA A 9 2.90 -16.12 -0.62
C ALA A 9 3.49 -17.28 0.17
N ASP A 10 2.80 -18.42 0.17
CA ASP A 10 3.20 -19.60 0.94
C ASP A 10 4.56 -20.19 0.50
N HIS A 11 4.98 -19.94 -0.74
CA HIS A 11 6.28 -20.41 -1.23
C HIS A 11 7.46 -19.49 -0.83
N GLU A 12 7.22 -18.32 -0.26
CA GLU A 12 8.26 -17.42 0.26
C GLU A 12 8.67 -17.80 1.68
N GLN A 13 9.26 -18.98 1.85
CA GLN A 13 9.59 -19.57 3.16
C GLN A 13 10.39 -18.62 4.04
N ALA A 14 11.36 -17.88 3.47
CA ALA A 14 12.17 -16.92 4.21
C ALA A 14 11.38 -15.76 4.87
N ARG A 15 10.17 -15.49 4.39
CA ARG A 15 9.30 -14.40 4.90
C ARG A 15 8.21 -14.89 5.86
N LEU A 16 8.00 -16.21 5.98
CA LEU A 16 6.90 -16.76 6.79
C LEU A 16 7.00 -16.38 8.26
N ALA A 17 8.21 -16.40 8.83
CA ALA A 17 8.43 -16.00 10.22
C ALA A 17 8.00 -14.55 10.46
N ASN A 18 8.39 -13.62 9.57
CA ASN A 18 7.99 -12.23 9.67
C ASN A 18 6.47 -12.03 9.51
N VAL A 19 5.84 -12.77 8.59
CA VAL A 19 4.38 -12.75 8.42
C VAL A 19 3.67 -13.22 9.70
N GLN A 20 4.14 -14.30 10.33
CA GLN A 20 3.60 -14.79 11.59
C GLN A 20 3.76 -13.75 12.71
N GLN A 21 4.90 -13.10 12.78
CA GLN A 21 5.15 -12.00 13.72
C GLN A 21 4.16 -10.85 13.51
N LEU A 22 3.98 -10.36 12.27
CA LEU A 22 3.03 -9.30 11.94
C LEU A 22 1.60 -9.65 12.37
N LEU A 23 1.15 -10.89 12.09
CA LEU A 23 -0.19 -11.35 12.46
C LEU A 23 -0.37 -11.49 13.99
N SER A 24 0.67 -11.90 14.72
CA SER A 24 0.63 -11.96 16.19
C SER A 24 0.61 -10.57 16.83
N GLN A 25 1.36 -9.64 16.28
CA GLN A 25 1.42 -8.24 16.76
C GLN A 25 0.13 -7.47 16.44
N LEU A 26 -0.50 -7.76 15.32
CA LEU A 26 -1.72 -7.12 14.84
C LEU A 26 -2.77 -8.17 14.44
N PRO A 27 -3.50 -8.75 15.41
CA PRO A 27 -4.43 -9.87 15.17
C PRO A 27 -5.63 -9.52 14.28
N GLY A 28 -5.84 -8.24 13.97
CA GLY A 28 -6.84 -7.80 12.98
C GLY A 28 -6.35 -7.82 11.53
N LEU A 29 -5.06 -8.14 11.28
CA LEU A 29 -4.55 -8.36 9.94
C LEU A 29 -4.94 -9.74 9.41
N LYS A 30 -5.13 -9.84 8.08
CA LYS A 30 -5.39 -11.07 7.35
C LYS A 30 -4.33 -11.28 6.28
N LYS A 31 -3.99 -12.53 6.00
CA LYS A 31 -3.17 -12.87 4.84
C LYS A 31 -3.93 -12.54 3.56
N ALA A 32 -3.27 -11.84 2.64
CA ALA A 32 -3.72 -11.63 1.28
C ALA A 32 -2.74 -12.34 0.34
N ALA A 33 -3.24 -13.27 -0.46
CA ALA A 33 -2.40 -14.04 -1.37
C ALA A 33 -1.78 -13.12 -2.44
N ALA A 34 -0.46 -13.12 -2.51
CA ALA A 34 0.29 -12.41 -3.53
C ALA A 34 0.02 -12.98 -4.92
N VAL A 35 -0.04 -12.11 -5.93
CA VAL A 35 -0.21 -12.50 -7.34
C VAL A 35 1.15 -12.63 -8.00
N TYR A 36 1.39 -13.77 -8.63
CA TYR A 36 2.57 -14.06 -9.44
C TYR A 36 2.12 -14.30 -10.90
N PRO A 37 2.14 -13.28 -11.76
CA PRO A 37 1.55 -13.38 -13.11
C PRO A 37 2.07 -14.56 -13.94
N GLU A 38 3.35 -14.88 -13.80
CA GLU A 38 3.97 -16.00 -14.52
C GLU A 38 3.55 -17.37 -13.97
N LYS A 39 3.51 -17.52 -12.64
CA LYS A 39 3.16 -18.78 -11.97
C LYS A 39 1.67 -19.08 -12.01
N GLN A 40 0.84 -18.06 -11.95
CA GLN A 40 -0.63 -18.18 -11.87
C GLN A 40 -1.31 -18.02 -13.23
N GLN A 41 -0.56 -17.95 -14.33
CA GLN A 41 -1.09 -17.79 -15.68
C GLN A 41 -2.14 -16.66 -15.75
N VAL A 42 -1.83 -15.50 -15.17
CA VAL A 42 -2.74 -14.34 -15.20
C VAL A 42 -3.05 -13.99 -16.66
N PRO A 43 -4.34 -14.00 -17.07
CA PRO A 43 -4.74 -13.73 -18.43
C PRO A 43 -4.18 -12.40 -18.94
N PHE A 44 -3.69 -12.38 -20.18
CA PHE A 44 -3.17 -11.19 -20.86
C PHE A 44 -1.95 -10.52 -20.19
N SER A 45 -1.29 -11.17 -19.22
CA SER A 45 -0.13 -10.58 -18.51
C SER A 45 0.97 -10.13 -19.49
N SER A 46 1.36 -10.96 -20.45
CA SER A 46 2.35 -10.61 -21.48
C SER A 46 1.95 -9.38 -22.29
N ARG A 47 0.69 -9.28 -22.69
CA ARG A 47 0.17 -8.12 -23.44
C ARG A 47 0.16 -6.86 -22.57
N ILE A 48 -0.20 -6.97 -21.29
CA ILE A 48 -0.17 -5.86 -20.34
C ILE A 48 1.25 -5.34 -20.19
N LEU A 49 2.22 -6.24 -19.96
CA LEU A 49 3.63 -5.89 -19.80
C LEU A 49 4.21 -5.23 -21.03
N ALA A 50 3.92 -5.77 -22.23
CA ALA A 50 4.37 -5.20 -23.49
C ALA A 50 3.78 -3.80 -23.73
N THR A 51 2.49 -3.61 -23.48
CA THR A 51 1.81 -2.31 -23.64
C THR A 51 2.35 -1.28 -22.64
N ALA A 52 2.56 -1.68 -21.39
CA ALA A 52 3.12 -0.80 -20.37
C ALA A 52 4.55 -0.39 -20.71
N ARG A 53 5.40 -1.33 -21.15
CA ARG A 53 6.76 -1.04 -21.62
C ARG A 53 6.78 -0.01 -22.73
N HIS A 54 5.93 -0.18 -23.74
CA HIS A 54 5.85 0.76 -24.87
C HIS A 54 5.51 2.18 -24.42
N ARG A 55 4.58 2.31 -23.48
CA ARG A 55 4.13 3.63 -22.97
C ARG A 55 5.09 4.30 -22.01
N ARG A 56 5.86 3.52 -21.25
CA ARG A 56 6.79 4.03 -20.21
C ARG A 56 8.18 4.33 -20.77
N GLY A 57 8.55 3.66 -21.85
CA GLY A 57 9.94 3.61 -22.32
C GLY A 57 10.86 2.71 -21.47
N ASN A 58 10.39 2.22 -20.32
CA ASN A 58 11.13 1.35 -19.39
C ASN A 58 10.47 -0.03 -19.28
N PRO A 59 11.23 -1.10 -19.00
CA PRO A 59 10.67 -2.41 -18.72
C PRO A 59 9.63 -2.38 -17.60
N TYR A 60 8.55 -3.13 -17.76
CA TYR A 60 7.59 -3.41 -16.71
C TYR A 60 7.71 -4.89 -16.35
N LEU A 61 8.20 -5.15 -15.15
CA LEU A 61 8.52 -6.50 -14.72
C LEU A 61 7.28 -7.27 -14.27
N PRO A 62 7.25 -8.59 -14.46
CA PRO A 62 6.15 -9.44 -13.97
C PRO A 62 5.89 -9.27 -12.47
N GLY A 63 6.95 -9.15 -11.67
CA GLY A 63 6.85 -8.87 -10.22
C GLY A 63 6.14 -7.56 -9.92
N GLU A 64 6.45 -6.47 -10.62
CA GLU A 64 5.78 -5.18 -10.45
C GLU A 64 4.28 -5.28 -10.75
N LEU A 65 3.92 -6.01 -11.83
CA LEU A 65 2.52 -6.30 -12.16
C LEU A 65 1.87 -7.14 -11.06
N GLY A 66 2.57 -8.13 -10.54
CA GLY A 66 2.10 -8.99 -9.45
C GLY A 66 1.75 -8.19 -8.19
N VAL A 67 2.65 -7.30 -7.76
CA VAL A 67 2.41 -6.43 -6.59
C VAL A 67 1.21 -5.52 -6.85
N LEU A 68 1.10 -4.90 -8.02
CA LEU A 68 -0.07 -4.08 -8.36
C LEU A 68 -1.38 -4.90 -8.32
N LEU A 69 -1.40 -6.10 -8.90
CA LEU A 69 -2.59 -6.95 -8.90
C LEU A 69 -2.96 -7.44 -7.50
N SER A 70 -1.98 -7.73 -6.64
CA SER A 70 -2.19 -8.08 -5.23
C SER A 70 -2.88 -6.93 -4.48
N ASN A 71 -2.35 -5.72 -4.62
CA ASN A 71 -2.94 -4.52 -4.03
C ASN A 71 -4.36 -4.25 -4.56
N ARG A 72 -4.59 -4.41 -5.86
CA ARG A 72 -5.93 -4.25 -6.46
C ARG A 72 -6.96 -5.22 -5.89
N ARG A 73 -6.59 -6.48 -5.63
CA ARG A 73 -7.49 -7.46 -4.95
C ARG A 73 -7.88 -6.96 -3.55
N ILE A 74 -6.92 -6.45 -2.80
CA ILE A 74 -7.18 -5.89 -1.47
C ILE A 74 -8.09 -4.66 -1.57
N TRP A 75 -7.82 -3.72 -2.48
CA TRP A 75 -8.67 -2.54 -2.67
C TRP A 75 -10.09 -2.89 -3.12
N MET A 76 -10.28 -3.97 -3.90
CA MET A 76 -11.63 -4.47 -4.23
C MET A 76 -12.35 -4.97 -2.98
N ASP A 77 -11.66 -5.72 -2.13
CA ASP A 77 -12.22 -6.22 -0.88
C ASP A 77 -12.59 -5.08 0.09
N ILE A 78 -11.68 -4.12 0.27
CA ILE A 78 -11.94 -2.92 1.09
C ILE A 78 -13.13 -2.13 0.54
N ARG A 79 -13.18 -1.87 -0.77
CA ARG A 79 -14.30 -1.14 -1.39
C ARG A 79 -15.64 -1.83 -1.14
N ALA A 80 -15.66 -3.15 -1.14
CA ALA A 80 -16.88 -3.94 -0.93
C ALA A 80 -17.33 -4.00 0.53
N LYS A 81 -16.38 -4.07 1.49
CA LYS A 81 -16.66 -4.41 2.90
C LYS A 81 -16.51 -3.25 3.87
N ALA A 82 -15.68 -2.25 3.55
CA ALA A 82 -15.41 -1.15 4.47
C ALA A 82 -16.62 -0.23 4.65
N THR A 83 -16.81 0.25 5.88
CA THR A 83 -17.63 1.43 6.16
C THR A 83 -16.90 2.69 5.66
N THR A 84 -17.60 3.83 5.57
CA THR A 84 -17.11 5.02 4.85
C THR A 84 -15.73 5.50 5.32
N ASN A 85 -15.49 5.54 6.63
CA ASN A 85 -14.26 6.11 7.21
C ASN A 85 -13.35 5.05 7.85
N GLU A 86 -13.62 3.77 7.66
CA GLU A 86 -12.82 2.70 8.21
C GLU A 86 -11.53 2.55 7.42
N HIS A 87 -10.38 2.60 8.11
CA HIS A 87 -9.07 2.41 7.53
C HIS A 87 -8.56 0.99 7.67
N PHE A 88 -7.95 0.50 6.59
CA PHE A 88 -7.30 -0.81 6.53
C PHE A 88 -5.81 -0.62 6.29
N LEU A 89 -5.00 -1.19 7.17
CA LEU A 89 -3.54 -1.24 7.01
C LEU A 89 -3.18 -2.29 5.97
N ILE A 90 -2.30 -1.94 5.04
CA ILE A 90 -1.76 -2.85 4.03
C ILE A 90 -0.24 -2.84 4.18
N VAL A 91 0.34 -4.02 4.39
CA VAL A 91 1.80 -4.23 4.55
C VAL A 91 2.27 -5.39 3.68
N GLU A 92 3.53 -5.34 3.30
CA GLU A 92 4.20 -6.43 2.59
C GLU A 92 4.77 -7.46 3.57
N SER A 93 5.04 -8.68 3.10
CA SER A 93 5.54 -9.80 3.91
C SER A 93 6.90 -9.56 4.58
N ASP A 94 7.69 -8.60 4.10
CA ASP A 94 8.99 -8.19 4.63
C ASP A 94 8.95 -6.87 5.41
N SER A 95 7.78 -6.28 5.59
CA SER A 95 7.62 -5.06 6.39
C SER A 95 7.96 -5.31 7.86
N GLN A 96 8.61 -4.34 8.50
CA GLN A 96 8.89 -4.34 9.92
C GLN A 96 8.22 -3.14 10.60
N ILE A 97 7.60 -3.38 11.75
CA ILE A 97 6.95 -2.33 12.53
C ILE A 97 7.93 -1.86 13.62
N ASN A 98 8.57 -0.72 13.39
CA ASN A 98 9.58 -0.18 14.32
C ASN A 98 9.00 0.27 15.67
N ASN A 99 7.74 0.70 15.69
CA ASN A 99 7.07 1.14 16.92
C ASN A 99 5.62 0.68 16.94
N LEU A 100 5.43 -0.56 17.38
CA LEU A 100 4.12 -1.20 17.46
C LEU A 100 3.17 -0.48 18.43
N ALA A 101 3.69 -0.07 19.58
CA ALA A 101 2.87 0.61 20.61
C ALA A 101 2.31 1.93 20.10
N LEU A 102 3.13 2.71 19.39
CA LEU A 102 2.68 3.95 18.76
C LEU A 102 1.64 3.68 17.66
N LEU A 103 1.90 2.71 16.78
CA LEU A 103 0.98 2.33 15.72
C LEU A 103 -0.38 1.93 16.30
N GLN A 104 -0.41 1.08 17.32
CA GLN A 104 -1.64 0.62 17.95
C GLN A 104 -2.41 1.76 18.63
N LYS A 105 -1.68 2.66 19.31
CA LYS A 105 -2.27 3.79 20.03
C LYS A 105 -2.85 4.85 19.11
N GLU A 106 -2.10 5.22 18.07
CA GLU A 106 -2.38 6.42 17.27
C GLU A 106 -3.07 6.12 15.93
N PHE A 107 -3.18 4.85 15.51
CA PHE A 107 -3.68 4.47 14.19
C PHE A 107 -4.98 5.18 13.82
N ALA A 108 -6.00 5.06 14.67
CA ALA A 108 -7.32 5.62 14.39
C ALA A 108 -7.29 7.15 14.33
N ALA A 109 -6.59 7.80 15.27
CA ALA A 109 -6.51 9.25 15.34
C ALA A 109 -5.74 9.84 14.14
N LEU A 110 -4.62 9.19 13.75
CA LEU A 110 -3.79 9.67 12.65
C LEU A 110 -4.41 9.42 11.28
N THR A 111 -5.16 8.34 11.11
CA THR A 111 -5.80 8.02 9.82
C THR A 111 -7.14 8.72 9.60
N ALA A 112 -7.90 9.00 10.66
CA ALA A 112 -9.26 9.54 10.56
C ALA A 112 -9.42 10.78 9.67
N PRO A 113 -8.49 11.76 9.63
CA PRO A 113 -8.62 12.93 8.77
C PRO A 113 -8.32 12.68 7.29
N TYR A 114 -7.80 11.51 6.95
CA TYR A 114 -7.23 11.23 5.62
C TYR A 114 -7.96 10.07 4.93
N ASP A 115 -7.87 10.00 3.62
CA ASP A 115 -8.36 8.85 2.83
C ASP A 115 -7.25 7.83 2.60
N LEU A 116 -6.00 8.31 2.49
CA LEU A 116 -4.79 7.53 2.27
C LEU A 116 -3.68 8.03 3.20
N PHE A 117 -3.04 7.11 3.93
CA PHE A 117 -2.00 7.42 4.90
C PHE A 117 -0.80 6.47 4.72
N PHE A 118 0.41 7.01 4.58
CA PHE A 118 1.65 6.23 4.49
C PHE A 118 2.32 6.14 5.86
N TRP A 119 2.60 4.91 6.31
CA TRP A 119 3.26 4.62 7.59
C TRP A 119 4.77 4.53 7.48
N GLY A 120 5.28 4.46 6.28
CA GLY A 120 6.69 4.35 5.97
C GLY A 120 7.05 4.99 4.65
N ALA A 121 8.36 5.09 4.42
CA ALA A 121 8.92 5.61 3.18
C ALA A 121 10.17 4.82 2.82
N TRP A 122 10.58 4.87 1.55
CA TRP A 122 11.83 4.28 1.10
C TRP A 122 13.01 4.84 1.90
N LEU A 123 13.71 3.99 2.62
CA LEU A 123 14.82 4.37 3.51
C LEU A 123 14.49 5.53 4.47
N GLY A 124 13.21 5.69 4.85
CA GLY A 124 12.76 6.81 5.68
C GLY A 124 12.71 8.16 4.96
N ASN A 125 12.93 8.23 3.67
CA ASN A 125 13.10 9.46 2.90
C ASN A 125 11.83 9.87 2.13
N MET A 126 10.82 10.32 2.85
CA MET A 126 9.68 11.00 2.24
C MET A 126 9.80 12.51 2.49
N VAL A 127 9.76 13.31 1.44
CA VAL A 127 9.75 14.77 1.57
C VAL A 127 8.36 15.23 1.94
N LEU A 128 8.22 15.87 3.09
CA LEU A 128 6.96 16.46 3.55
C LEU A 128 6.92 17.95 3.27
N LYS A 129 5.76 18.47 2.90
CA LYS A 129 5.52 19.91 2.75
C LYS A 129 5.71 20.60 4.10
N ARG A 130 6.55 21.63 4.17
CA ARG A 130 6.92 22.29 5.44
C ARG A 130 5.72 22.82 6.22
N SER A 131 4.75 23.42 5.53
CA SER A 131 3.55 24.02 6.14
C SER A 131 2.60 23.04 6.79
N THR A 132 2.71 21.73 6.48
CA THR A 132 1.80 20.69 6.99
C THR A 132 2.43 19.80 8.05
N ARG A 133 3.73 20.04 8.38
CA ARG A 133 4.46 19.20 9.34
C ARG A 133 3.96 19.39 10.75
N SER A 134 3.70 18.27 11.43
CA SER A 134 3.41 18.21 12.86
C SER A 134 4.19 17.09 13.53
N LYS A 135 4.51 17.26 14.81
CA LYS A 135 5.16 16.20 15.60
C LYS A 135 4.12 15.22 16.12
N VAL A 136 4.44 13.94 16.03
CA VAL A 136 3.69 12.86 16.67
C VAL A 136 4.54 12.34 17.83
N ASN A 137 4.03 12.47 19.05
CA ASN A 137 4.67 12.11 20.34
C ASN A 137 6.15 12.53 20.50
N GLY A 138 6.56 13.62 19.89
CA GLY A 138 7.91 14.17 20.03
C GLY A 138 9.01 13.52 19.16
N THR A 139 8.78 12.31 18.64
CA THR A 139 9.79 11.55 17.89
C THR A 139 9.54 11.55 16.38
N TYR A 140 8.30 11.36 15.99
CA TYR A 140 7.94 11.24 14.58
C TYR A 140 7.35 12.56 14.06
N VAL A 141 7.51 12.77 12.76
CA VAL A 141 6.91 13.91 12.05
C VAL A 141 5.94 13.36 11.02
N MET A 142 4.73 13.87 11.01
CA MET A 142 3.74 13.64 9.95
C MET A 142 3.51 14.92 9.15
N GLY A 143 2.98 14.76 7.95
CA GLY A 143 2.62 15.88 7.09
C GLY A 143 2.19 15.42 5.71
N GLU A 144 1.72 16.34 4.90
CA GLU A 144 1.39 16.07 3.50
C GLU A 144 2.67 15.82 2.70
N PRO A 145 2.77 14.66 1.99
CA PRO A 145 3.95 14.37 1.21
C PRO A 145 4.03 15.25 -0.04
N PHE A 146 5.25 15.60 -0.42
CA PHE A 146 5.53 16.11 -1.76
C PHE A 146 5.40 14.92 -2.73
N LEU A 147 4.33 14.86 -3.50
CA LEU A 147 3.95 13.68 -4.29
C LEU A 147 5.09 13.09 -5.14
N PRO A 148 5.94 13.88 -5.82
CA PRO A 148 7.07 13.31 -6.57
C PRO A 148 8.02 12.45 -5.74
N SER A 149 8.07 12.64 -4.40
CA SER A 149 8.91 11.85 -3.49
C SER A 149 8.23 10.59 -2.97
N VAL A 150 6.94 10.39 -3.27
CA VAL A 150 6.21 9.20 -2.81
C VAL A 150 6.56 8.02 -3.69
N SER A 151 7.26 7.05 -3.11
CA SER A 151 7.60 5.78 -3.72
C SER A 151 7.59 4.66 -2.68
N GLY A 152 7.33 3.43 -3.15
CA GLY A 152 7.26 2.24 -2.30
C GLY A 152 5.87 2.03 -1.68
N ALA A 153 5.59 0.76 -1.35
CA ALA A 153 4.33 0.31 -0.77
C ALA A 153 4.53 -0.38 0.59
N TYR A 154 5.55 0.04 1.34
CA TYR A 154 6.04 -0.62 2.56
C TYR A 154 5.01 -0.78 3.66
N GLY A 155 4.14 0.19 3.80
CA GLY A 155 3.03 0.18 4.75
C GLY A 155 2.19 1.43 4.56
N TYR A 156 0.94 1.24 4.24
CA TYR A 156 -0.01 2.34 4.05
C TYR A 156 -1.41 1.92 4.49
N SER A 157 -2.25 2.89 4.74
CA SER A 157 -3.66 2.67 5.09
C SER A 157 -4.57 3.38 4.11
N VAL A 158 -5.66 2.73 3.76
CA VAL A 158 -6.70 3.29 2.88
C VAL A 158 -8.08 3.08 3.50
N ASN A 159 -8.95 4.05 3.26
CA ASN A 159 -10.38 3.88 3.46
C ASN A 159 -11.07 3.44 2.15
N ARG A 160 -12.39 3.28 2.20
CA ARG A 160 -13.22 2.89 1.04
C ARG A 160 -13.07 3.85 -0.14
N LYS A 161 -12.99 5.15 0.12
CA LYS A 161 -12.88 6.19 -0.92
C LYS A 161 -11.55 6.10 -1.65
N ALA A 162 -10.44 6.00 -0.91
CA ALA A 162 -9.11 5.83 -1.50
C ALA A 162 -9.00 4.51 -2.28
N ALA A 163 -9.50 3.39 -1.73
CA ALA A 163 -9.52 2.11 -2.43
C ALA A 163 -10.26 2.18 -3.77
N ALA A 164 -11.43 2.82 -3.82
CA ALA A 164 -12.18 3.01 -5.06
C ALA A 164 -11.44 3.89 -6.07
N HIS A 165 -10.79 4.97 -5.60
CA HIS A 165 -9.99 5.85 -6.43
C HIS A 165 -8.77 5.13 -7.03
N LEU A 166 -8.01 4.42 -6.21
CA LEU A 166 -6.83 3.66 -6.65
C LEU A 166 -7.21 2.58 -7.67
N LEU A 167 -8.32 1.87 -7.48
CA LEU A 167 -8.84 0.92 -8.46
C LEU A 167 -9.13 1.57 -9.81
N LYS A 168 -9.77 2.74 -9.81
CA LYS A 168 -10.07 3.51 -11.03
C LYS A 168 -8.79 3.95 -11.74
N LYS A 169 -7.85 4.56 -11.01
CA LYS A 169 -6.60 5.10 -11.57
C LYS A 169 -5.67 4.00 -12.09
N THR A 170 -5.65 2.84 -11.44
CA THR A 170 -4.82 1.69 -11.86
C THR A 170 -5.49 0.78 -12.89
N GLY A 171 -6.65 1.13 -13.42
CA GLY A 171 -7.40 0.30 -14.38
C GLY A 171 -6.64 -0.07 -15.65
N LYS A 172 -5.71 0.78 -16.08
CA LYS A 172 -4.87 0.51 -17.26
C LYS A 172 -3.65 -0.38 -16.97
N LEU A 173 -3.38 -0.73 -15.71
CA LEU A 173 -2.25 -1.55 -15.26
C LEU A 173 -0.89 -1.09 -15.85
N GLN A 174 -0.69 0.20 -15.99
CA GLN A 174 0.42 0.76 -16.74
C GLN A 174 1.67 1.00 -15.90
N TRP A 175 1.50 1.29 -14.61
CA TRP A 175 2.56 1.66 -13.69
C TRP A 175 2.57 0.72 -12.49
N PRO A 176 3.73 0.41 -11.90
CA PRO A 176 3.78 -0.35 -10.65
C PRO A 176 3.10 0.40 -9.51
N VAL A 177 2.71 -0.32 -8.47
CA VAL A 177 2.06 0.28 -7.30
C VAL A 177 2.95 1.30 -6.59
N ASP A 178 4.27 1.10 -6.63
CA ASP A 178 5.26 1.98 -6.02
C ASP A 178 5.26 3.40 -6.60
N GLU A 179 4.69 3.57 -7.79
CA GLU A 179 4.50 4.85 -8.42
C GLU A 179 3.20 5.55 -7.94
N PHE A 180 2.92 5.54 -6.63
CA PHE A 180 1.71 6.17 -6.05
C PHE A 180 1.50 7.61 -6.53
N LYS A 181 2.56 8.36 -6.80
CA LYS A 181 2.49 9.70 -7.39
C LYS A 181 1.69 9.79 -8.70
N ARG A 182 1.55 8.67 -9.41
CA ARG A 182 0.76 8.56 -10.67
C ARG A 182 -0.72 8.33 -10.42
N TYR A 183 -1.06 7.89 -9.23
CA TYR A 183 -2.41 7.44 -8.87
C TYR A 183 -3.10 8.38 -7.89
N ILE A 184 -2.35 9.08 -7.06
CA ILE A 184 -2.90 10.01 -6.08
C ILE A 184 -3.34 11.29 -6.77
N ASP A 185 -4.58 11.69 -6.50
CA ASP A 185 -5.14 12.96 -6.87
C ASP A 185 -5.37 13.77 -5.59
N PRO A 186 -4.51 14.76 -5.28
CA PRO A 186 -4.59 15.50 -4.01
C PRO A 186 -5.79 16.46 -3.95
N THR A 187 -6.49 16.67 -5.06
CA THR A 187 -7.74 17.43 -5.08
C THR A 187 -8.95 16.58 -4.69
N TYR A 188 -8.80 15.25 -4.78
CA TYR A 188 -9.85 14.28 -4.49
C TYR A 188 -9.60 13.48 -3.21
N LEU A 189 -8.36 13.06 -2.97
CA LEU A 189 -7.95 12.34 -1.75
C LEU A 189 -7.30 13.29 -0.76
N ARG A 190 -7.69 13.16 0.48
CA ARG A 190 -7.02 13.80 1.59
C ARG A 190 -6.02 12.86 2.25
#